data_11a566f44ca9b716305a8a3bfbfb196f
#
_entry.id   11a566f44ca9b716305a8a3bfbfb196f
#
_cell.length_a   1.000
_cell.length_b   1.000
_cell.length_c   1.000
_cell.angle_alpha   90.00
_cell.angle_beta   90.00
_cell.angle_gamma   90.00
#
_symmetry.space_group_name_H-M   'P 1'
#
loop_
_entity.id
_entity.type
_entity.pdbx_description
1 polymer ?
#
loop_
_entity_poly.entity_id
_entity_poly.type
_entity_poly.pdbx_seq_one_letter_code
_entity_poly.pdbx_strand_id
1 'polypeptide(L)'
;MTMEKPHGLAKQTLFRSSSTQQGAKLLLLSCMVLTVPACNTLPKQIPQTPVYAFDLPTDQTSLGKIVLPLREQNPGLTGFHVLYNPLEALAARIHLIDKAEKTLDLQYYIWDNDRIGSLALYSILKAADRGVKVRLLIDDNNAKKMEGIYLALDQHANIDIKLYNPYRFRHYRAMDMVLNLKRIN
;
A
#
# COMPACT_ATOMS: atom_id res chain seq x y z
N MET A 1 78.83 8.27 54.03
CA MET A 1 78.11 7.16 53.36
C MET A 1 76.66 7.41 53.61
N THR A 2 76.03 8.18 52.76
CA THR A 2 74.69 8.75 52.87
C THR A 2 73.73 7.94 51.96
N MET A 3 72.70 7.43 52.58
CA MET A 3 71.60 6.75 51.84
C MET A 3 70.50 7.78 51.57
N GLU A 4 70.19 7.94 50.30
CA GLU A 4 69.13 8.78 49.82
C GLU A 4 67.86 7.93 49.54
N LYS A 5 66.72 8.38 50.05
CA LYS A 5 65.40 7.80 49.86
C LYS A 5 64.75 8.36 48.59
N PRO A 6 64.07 7.59 47.76
CA PRO A 6 63.26 8.18 46.71
C PRO A 6 61.83 8.45 47.18
N HIS A 7 61.40 9.68 46.99
CA HIS A 7 60.02 10.13 47.14
C HIS A 7 59.29 10.07 45.83
N GLY A 8 58.01 9.60 45.88
CA GLY A 8 56.96 10.21 45.09
C GLY A 8 56.49 9.46 43.86
N LEU A 9 55.61 8.51 44.06
CA LEU A 9 54.67 8.07 42.97
C LEU A 9 53.38 7.61 43.65
N ALA A 10 52.48 8.57 43.91
CA ALA A 10 51.07 8.25 44.15
C ALA A 10 50.23 9.54 44.16
N LYS A 11 49.73 9.99 43.04
CA LYS A 11 48.55 10.87 42.89
C LYS A 11 48.24 11.20 41.41
N GLN A 12 47.90 10.21 40.61
CA GLN A 12 47.33 10.51 39.26
C GLN A 12 46.22 9.59 38.81
N THR A 13 45.52 8.87 39.67
CA THR A 13 44.50 7.91 39.25
C THR A 13 43.08 8.21 39.69
N LEU A 14 42.74 9.40 40.18
CA LEU A 14 41.38 9.68 40.68
C LEU A 14 40.58 10.72 39.92
N PHE A 15 41.04 11.22 38.76
CA PHE A 15 40.31 12.26 38.04
C PHE A 15 39.75 11.85 36.67
N ARG A 16 39.75 10.58 36.32
CA ARG A 16 39.31 10.11 35.02
C ARG A 16 37.93 9.43 34.98
N SER A 17 37.24 9.34 36.11
CA SER A 17 35.96 8.59 36.22
C SER A 17 34.68 9.43 36.04
N SER A 18 34.75 10.75 36.22
CA SER A 18 33.52 11.57 36.23
C SER A 18 33.03 11.96 34.80
N SER A 19 33.94 12.20 33.87
CA SER A 19 33.57 12.65 32.51
C SER A 19 32.95 11.54 31.66
N THR A 20 33.43 10.32 31.82
CA THR A 20 32.84 9.14 31.11
C THR A 20 31.46 8.76 31.66
N GLN A 21 31.22 8.91 32.96
CA GLN A 21 29.89 8.69 33.54
C GLN A 21 28.89 9.79 33.15
N GLN A 22 29.33 11.04 33.04
CA GLN A 22 28.48 12.13 32.55
C GLN A 22 28.14 11.97 31.05
N GLY A 23 29.10 11.57 30.22
CA GLY A 23 28.87 11.27 28.81
C GLY A 23 27.88 10.13 28.60
N ALA A 24 28.00 9.04 29.37
CA ALA A 24 27.07 7.90 29.31
C ALA A 24 25.66 8.28 29.78
N LYS A 25 25.51 9.11 30.80
CA LYS A 25 24.21 9.62 31.28
C LYS A 25 23.55 10.54 30.26
N LEU A 26 24.31 11.41 29.60
CA LEU A 26 23.81 12.28 28.52
C LEU A 26 23.37 11.46 27.28
N LEU A 27 24.10 10.42 26.91
CA LEU A 27 23.74 9.50 25.83
C LEU A 27 22.46 8.70 26.15
N LEU A 28 22.32 8.21 27.37
CA LEU A 28 21.11 7.52 27.83
C LEU A 28 19.91 8.47 27.90
N LEU A 29 20.07 9.71 28.37
CA LEU A 29 19.00 10.71 28.34
C LEU A 29 18.60 11.09 26.91
N SER A 30 19.57 11.24 26.00
CA SER A 30 19.33 11.51 24.59
C SER A 30 18.59 10.35 23.91
N CYS A 31 18.95 9.09 24.17
CA CYS A 31 18.21 7.92 23.70
C CYS A 31 16.78 7.87 24.27
N MET A 32 16.58 8.24 25.53
CA MET A 32 15.27 8.21 26.18
C MET A 32 14.33 9.31 25.62
N VAL A 33 14.86 10.45 25.21
CA VAL A 33 14.10 11.54 24.56
C VAL A 33 13.71 11.15 23.12
N LEU A 34 14.49 10.32 22.44
CA LEU A 34 14.21 9.84 21.09
C LEU A 34 13.16 8.71 21.02
N THR A 35 12.82 8.10 22.17
CA THR A 35 11.85 7.00 22.23
C THR A 35 10.41 7.44 22.55
N VAL A 36 10.11 8.72 22.65
CA VAL A 36 8.76 9.25 22.89
C VAL A 36 8.39 10.15 21.69
N PRO A 37 7.37 9.92 20.94
CA PRO A 37 6.15 9.16 21.04
C PRO A 37 5.85 8.31 19.81
N ALA A 38 5.88 7.02 19.92
CA ALA A 38 5.37 6.11 18.89
C ALA A 38 3.83 5.98 18.90
N CYS A 39 3.12 6.73 19.71
CA CYS A 39 1.66 6.84 19.65
C CYS A 39 1.27 7.83 18.55
N ASN A 40 1.41 7.37 17.30
CA ASN A 40 0.91 8.12 16.17
C ASN A 40 -0.61 7.96 16.15
N THR A 41 -1.31 9.03 16.47
CA THR A 41 -2.76 9.11 16.22
C THR A 41 -2.98 8.84 14.74
N LEU A 42 -3.86 7.90 14.43
CA LEU A 42 -4.36 7.71 13.07
C LEU A 42 -4.66 9.09 12.45
N PRO A 43 -4.28 9.34 11.20
CA PRO A 43 -4.64 10.59 10.54
C PRO A 43 -6.16 10.77 10.71
N LYS A 44 -6.60 11.99 11.08
CA LYS A 44 -8.02 12.30 11.13
C LYS A 44 -8.62 11.80 9.83
N GLN A 45 -9.67 10.98 9.94
CA GLN A 45 -10.36 10.47 8.77
C GLN A 45 -10.73 11.67 7.90
N ILE A 46 -10.14 11.72 6.72
CA ILE A 46 -10.60 12.65 5.70
C ILE A 46 -12.02 12.22 5.40
N PRO A 47 -13.02 13.13 5.48
CA PRO A 47 -14.39 12.80 5.13
C PRO A 47 -14.38 12.20 3.73
N GLN A 48 -14.62 10.90 3.65
CA GLN A 48 -14.72 10.24 2.36
C GLN A 48 -16.19 10.19 1.99
N THR A 49 -16.50 10.63 0.78
CA THR A 49 -17.83 10.38 0.23
C THR A 49 -18.02 8.88 0.13
N PRO A 50 -19.04 8.30 0.80
CA PRO A 50 -19.29 6.88 0.69
C PRO A 50 -19.49 6.48 -0.77
N VAL A 51 -18.77 5.47 -1.22
CA VAL A 51 -18.94 4.89 -2.56
C VAL A 51 -19.55 3.52 -2.37
N TYR A 52 -20.77 3.37 -2.86
CA TYR A 52 -21.50 2.12 -2.82
C TYR A 52 -21.29 1.34 -4.11
N ALA A 53 -21.49 0.01 -4.04
CA ALA A 53 -21.60 -0.80 -5.25
C ALA A 53 -22.76 -0.27 -6.11
N PHE A 54 -22.59 -0.28 -7.41
CA PHE A 54 -23.68 0.10 -8.30
C PHE A 54 -24.80 -0.92 -8.20
N ASP A 55 -25.98 -0.48 -7.79
CA ASP A 55 -27.19 -1.30 -7.83
C ASP A 55 -27.81 -1.19 -9.23
N LEU A 56 -27.29 -2.00 -10.13
CA LEU A 56 -27.73 -2.04 -11.53
C LEU A 56 -28.24 -3.44 -11.87
N PRO A 57 -29.32 -3.56 -12.65
CA PRO A 57 -29.79 -4.85 -13.13
C PRO A 57 -28.74 -5.49 -14.05
N THR A 58 -28.09 -6.55 -13.56
CA THR A 58 -27.01 -7.24 -14.28
C THR A 58 -27.47 -8.53 -14.95
N ASP A 59 -28.66 -9.03 -14.64
CA ASP A 59 -29.17 -10.31 -15.13
C ASP A 59 -29.34 -10.34 -16.66
N GLN A 60 -29.52 -9.19 -17.30
CA GLN A 60 -29.62 -9.04 -18.75
C GLN A 60 -28.28 -8.91 -19.46
N THR A 61 -27.18 -8.75 -18.73
CA THR A 61 -25.84 -8.72 -19.34
C THR A 61 -25.42 -10.09 -19.84
N SER A 62 -24.46 -10.14 -20.76
CA SER A 62 -23.93 -11.42 -21.29
C SER A 62 -23.40 -12.32 -20.18
N LEU A 63 -22.66 -11.75 -19.20
CA LEU A 63 -22.16 -12.49 -18.05
C LEU A 63 -23.29 -12.89 -17.08
N GLY A 64 -24.25 -11.99 -16.85
CA GLY A 64 -25.41 -12.25 -16.00
C GLY A 64 -26.22 -13.44 -16.48
N LYS A 65 -26.52 -13.52 -17.79
CA LYS A 65 -27.24 -14.63 -18.42
C LYS A 65 -26.54 -15.99 -18.26
N ILE A 66 -25.20 -16.00 -18.18
CA ILE A 66 -24.42 -17.23 -17.94
C ILE A 66 -24.47 -17.62 -16.46
N VAL A 67 -24.37 -16.64 -15.54
CA VAL A 67 -24.24 -16.89 -14.12
C VAL A 67 -25.58 -17.13 -13.42
N LEU A 68 -26.65 -16.48 -13.88
CA LEU A 68 -27.98 -16.56 -13.25
C LEU A 68 -28.50 -17.99 -13.09
N PRO A 69 -28.51 -18.85 -14.13
CA PRO A 69 -28.97 -20.23 -13.99
C PRO A 69 -28.15 -21.06 -13.01
N LEU A 70 -26.82 -20.80 -12.93
CA LEU A 70 -25.95 -21.50 -11.99
C LEU A 70 -26.24 -21.09 -10.55
N ARG A 71 -26.51 -19.80 -10.31
CA ARG A 71 -26.91 -19.27 -9.00
C ARG A 71 -28.24 -19.84 -8.55
N GLU A 72 -29.22 -19.93 -9.45
CA GLU A 72 -30.55 -20.47 -9.17
C GLU A 72 -30.52 -21.97 -8.82
N GLN A 73 -29.66 -22.73 -9.50
CA GLN A 73 -29.45 -24.16 -9.22
C GLN A 73 -28.70 -24.42 -7.91
N ASN A 74 -27.96 -23.41 -7.39
CA ASN A 74 -27.11 -23.55 -6.21
C ASN A 74 -27.37 -22.42 -5.20
N PRO A 75 -28.57 -22.32 -4.62
CA PRO A 75 -28.92 -21.23 -3.74
C PRO A 75 -28.06 -21.25 -2.47
N GLY A 76 -27.55 -20.08 -2.08
CA GLY A 76 -26.68 -19.91 -0.90
C GLY A 76 -25.26 -20.41 -1.06
N LEU A 77 -24.86 -20.93 -2.24
CA LEU A 77 -23.50 -21.36 -2.53
C LEU A 77 -22.77 -20.33 -3.38
N THR A 78 -21.44 -20.33 -3.29
CA THR A 78 -20.54 -19.52 -4.11
C THR A 78 -19.83 -20.42 -5.12
N GLY A 79 -19.94 -20.09 -6.41
CA GLY A 79 -19.18 -20.75 -7.47
C GLY A 79 -17.76 -20.17 -7.56
N PHE A 80 -16.77 -21.04 -7.77
CA PHE A 80 -15.40 -20.64 -8.06
C PHE A 80 -14.77 -21.52 -9.13
N HIS A 81 -13.79 -20.96 -9.83
CA HIS A 81 -12.96 -21.68 -10.80
C HIS A 81 -11.50 -21.34 -10.54
N VAL A 82 -10.66 -22.37 -10.42
CA VAL A 82 -9.22 -22.20 -10.16
C VAL A 82 -8.47 -22.10 -11.48
N LEU A 83 -7.71 -21.03 -11.66
CA LEU A 83 -6.86 -20.79 -12.83
C LEU A 83 -5.42 -21.18 -12.47
N TYR A 84 -4.98 -22.35 -12.91
CA TYR A 84 -3.65 -22.88 -12.60
C TYR A 84 -2.54 -22.33 -13.50
N ASN A 85 -2.88 -21.87 -14.70
CA ASN A 85 -1.91 -21.37 -15.66
C ASN A 85 -1.90 -19.84 -15.67
N PRO A 86 -0.72 -19.18 -15.55
CA PRO A 86 -0.64 -17.71 -15.56
C PRO A 86 -1.19 -17.06 -16.85
N LEU A 87 -1.03 -17.67 -18.01
CA LEU A 87 -1.58 -17.15 -19.27
C LEU A 87 -3.10 -17.27 -19.30
N GLU A 88 -3.65 -18.38 -18.80
CA GLU A 88 -5.10 -18.55 -18.63
C GLU A 88 -5.67 -17.51 -17.66
N ALA A 89 -4.98 -17.27 -16.54
CA ALA A 89 -5.37 -16.24 -15.58
C ALA A 89 -5.35 -14.82 -16.17
N LEU A 90 -4.38 -14.50 -17.02
CA LEU A 90 -4.35 -13.25 -17.76
C LEU A 90 -5.48 -13.16 -18.78
N ALA A 91 -5.64 -14.19 -19.60
CA ALA A 91 -6.67 -14.25 -20.63
C ALA A 91 -8.09 -14.11 -20.03
N ALA A 92 -8.35 -14.78 -18.89
CA ALA A 92 -9.62 -14.68 -18.18
C ALA A 92 -9.88 -13.24 -17.70
N ARG A 93 -8.86 -12.54 -17.13
CA ARG A 93 -9.00 -11.15 -16.70
C ARG A 93 -9.31 -10.22 -17.88
N ILE A 94 -8.55 -10.31 -18.96
CA ILE A 94 -8.77 -9.48 -20.16
C ILE A 94 -10.16 -9.78 -20.73
N HIS A 95 -10.54 -11.04 -20.80
CA HIS A 95 -11.87 -11.42 -21.31
C HIS A 95 -13.01 -10.84 -20.45
N LEU A 96 -12.89 -10.89 -19.13
CA LEU A 96 -13.88 -10.30 -18.23
C LEU A 96 -13.98 -8.78 -18.41
N ILE A 97 -12.84 -8.09 -18.57
CA ILE A 97 -12.79 -6.64 -18.85
C ILE A 97 -13.47 -6.33 -20.18
N ASP A 98 -13.17 -7.10 -21.22
CA ASP A 98 -13.74 -6.91 -22.56
C ASP A 98 -15.24 -7.21 -22.60
N LYS A 99 -15.72 -8.14 -21.78
CA LYS A 99 -17.14 -8.52 -21.68
C LYS A 99 -17.95 -7.72 -20.68
N ALA A 100 -17.30 -6.84 -19.90
CA ALA A 100 -18.01 -5.97 -18.99
C ALA A 100 -18.94 -5.00 -19.76
N GLU A 101 -20.21 -4.91 -19.32
CA GLU A 101 -21.25 -4.11 -19.99
C GLU A 101 -21.77 -2.97 -19.09
N LYS A 102 -21.71 -3.11 -17.79
CA LYS A 102 -22.28 -2.14 -16.83
C LYS A 102 -21.22 -1.57 -15.89
N THR A 103 -20.58 -2.43 -15.11
CA THR A 103 -19.61 -2.06 -14.09
C THR A 103 -18.38 -2.95 -14.15
N LEU A 104 -17.24 -2.39 -13.73
CA LEU A 104 -15.98 -3.11 -13.64
C LEU A 104 -15.25 -2.63 -12.38
N ASP A 105 -15.23 -3.47 -11.36
CA ASP A 105 -14.54 -3.22 -10.10
C ASP A 105 -13.26 -4.03 -10.03
N LEU A 106 -12.13 -3.34 -9.90
CA LEU A 106 -10.80 -3.92 -9.90
C LEU A 106 -10.05 -3.52 -8.65
N GLN A 107 -9.39 -4.49 -8.02
CA GLN A 107 -8.55 -4.25 -6.86
C GLN A 107 -7.19 -4.91 -7.07
N TYR A 108 -6.11 -4.12 -6.96
CA TYR A 108 -4.76 -4.61 -7.14
C TYR A 108 -3.83 -4.12 -6.05
N TYR A 109 -3.07 -5.06 -5.49
CA TYR A 109 -1.99 -4.75 -4.55
C TYR A 109 -0.76 -4.22 -5.29
N ILE A 110 -0.38 -4.88 -6.40
CA ILE A 110 0.76 -4.49 -7.25
C ILE A 110 0.27 -4.35 -8.68
N TRP A 111 0.63 -3.21 -9.30
CA TRP A 111 0.47 -2.97 -10.72
C TRP A 111 1.76 -2.40 -11.28
N ASP A 112 2.39 -3.08 -12.22
CA ASP A 112 3.64 -2.64 -12.83
C ASP A 112 3.43 -2.07 -14.25
N ASN A 113 4.35 -1.18 -14.63
CA ASN A 113 4.40 -0.62 -15.98
C ASN A 113 5.14 -1.57 -16.93
N ASP A 114 4.56 -2.75 -17.11
CA ASP A 114 5.04 -3.75 -18.04
C ASP A 114 4.02 -3.99 -19.18
N ARG A 115 4.30 -4.95 -20.06
CA ARG A 115 3.41 -5.28 -21.17
C ARG A 115 2.03 -5.75 -20.70
N ILE A 116 1.99 -6.51 -19.61
CA ILE A 116 0.74 -7.07 -19.07
C ILE A 116 -0.07 -5.97 -18.40
N GLY A 117 0.56 -5.16 -17.56
CA GLY A 117 -0.08 -4.01 -16.90
C GLY A 117 -0.61 -3.00 -17.92
N SER A 118 0.18 -2.70 -18.96
CA SER A 118 -0.23 -1.79 -20.03
C SER A 118 -1.39 -2.34 -20.85
N LEU A 119 -1.40 -3.65 -21.19
CA LEU A 119 -2.50 -4.31 -21.89
C LEU A 119 -3.79 -4.22 -21.06
N ALA A 120 -3.72 -4.50 -19.76
CA ALA A 120 -4.87 -4.44 -18.88
C ALA A 120 -5.43 -3.02 -18.76
N LEU A 121 -4.58 -1.99 -18.59
CA LEU A 121 -5.03 -0.58 -18.56
C LEU A 121 -5.67 -0.15 -19.88
N TYR A 122 -5.11 -0.58 -21.01
CA TYR A 122 -5.71 -0.32 -22.33
C TYR A 122 -7.11 -0.98 -22.46
N SER A 123 -7.26 -2.24 -22.03
CA SER A 123 -8.57 -2.91 -22.04
C SER A 123 -9.57 -2.22 -21.10
N ILE A 124 -9.11 -1.74 -19.93
CA ILE A 124 -9.93 -0.96 -18.99
C ILE A 124 -10.40 0.34 -19.63
N LEU A 125 -9.51 1.09 -20.27
CA LEU A 125 -9.86 2.33 -20.97
C LEU A 125 -10.91 2.06 -22.06
N LYS A 126 -10.70 1.03 -22.85
CA LYS A 126 -11.69 0.61 -23.87
C LYS A 126 -13.05 0.20 -23.27
N ALA A 127 -13.06 -0.41 -22.09
CA ALA A 127 -14.31 -0.70 -21.40
C ALA A 127 -15.00 0.60 -20.94
N ALA A 128 -14.27 1.56 -20.42
CA ALA A 128 -14.79 2.86 -20.04
C ALA A 128 -15.33 3.65 -21.25
N ASP A 129 -14.63 3.59 -22.41
CA ASP A 129 -15.09 4.19 -23.68
C ASP A 129 -16.43 3.61 -24.16
N ARG A 130 -16.69 2.32 -23.85
CA ARG A 130 -17.99 1.67 -24.11
C ARG A 130 -19.10 2.09 -23.13
N GLY A 131 -18.79 2.92 -22.14
CA GLY A 131 -19.74 3.38 -21.11
C GLY A 131 -19.77 2.52 -19.84
N VAL A 132 -18.85 1.56 -19.68
CA VAL A 132 -18.72 0.76 -18.47
C VAL A 132 -18.21 1.65 -17.33
N LYS A 133 -18.86 1.61 -16.17
CA LYS A 133 -18.41 2.32 -14.97
C LYS A 133 -17.28 1.54 -14.30
N VAL A 134 -16.08 2.08 -14.34
CA VAL A 134 -14.87 1.45 -13.82
C VAL A 134 -14.49 2.05 -12.47
N ARG A 135 -14.24 1.19 -11.48
CA ARG A 135 -13.60 1.57 -10.21
C ARG A 135 -12.33 0.75 -10.02
N LEU A 136 -11.22 1.45 -9.83
CA LEU A 136 -9.91 0.85 -9.66
C LEU A 136 -9.34 1.22 -8.30
N LEU A 137 -9.16 0.23 -7.43
CA LEU A 137 -8.53 0.39 -6.13
C LEU A 137 -7.10 -0.15 -6.18
N ILE A 138 -6.12 0.73 -5.99
CA ILE A 138 -4.69 0.41 -6.08
C ILE A 138 -4.02 0.64 -4.73
N ASP A 139 -3.22 -0.31 -4.26
CA ASP A 139 -2.36 -0.07 -3.10
C ASP A 139 -1.23 0.92 -3.44
N ASP A 140 -1.01 1.90 -2.56
CA ASP A 140 -0.01 2.96 -2.79
C ASP A 140 1.45 2.47 -2.73
N ASN A 141 1.70 1.21 -2.35
CA ASN A 141 3.06 0.66 -2.31
C ASN A 141 3.77 0.78 -3.66
N ASN A 142 3.08 0.55 -4.77
CA ASN A 142 3.64 0.62 -6.12
C ASN A 142 3.04 1.75 -6.99
N ALA A 143 2.01 2.45 -6.51
CA ALA A 143 1.26 3.43 -7.30
C ALA A 143 2.12 4.60 -7.80
N LYS A 144 3.17 4.98 -7.07
CA LYS A 144 4.03 6.13 -7.43
C LYS A 144 4.68 5.99 -8.81
N LYS A 145 5.05 4.78 -9.23
CA LYS A 145 5.69 4.54 -10.54
C LYS A 145 4.75 4.83 -11.71
N MET A 146 3.45 4.75 -11.48
CA MET A 146 2.41 4.89 -12.51
C MET A 146 1.48 6.08 -12.25
N GLU A 147 1.84 6.96 -11.34
CA GLU A 147 0.99 8.08 -10.90
C GLU A 147 0.49 8.93 -12.07
N GLY A 148 1.35 9.26 -13.03
CA GLY A 148 0.95 10.03 -14.21
C GLY A 148 -0.09 9.30 -15.08
N ILE A 149 0.03 7.98 -15.20
CA ILE A 149 -0.93 7.15 -15.96
C ILE A 149 -2.27 7.09 -15.23
N TYR A 150 -2.24 6.89 -13.90
CA TYR A 150 -3.48 6.85 -13.11
C TYR A 150 -4.20 8.19 -13.11
N LEU A 151 -3.46 9.31 -12.98
CA LEU A 151 -4.05 10.64 -13.08
C LEU A 151 -4.67 10.91 -14.46
N ALA A 152 -4.04 10.44 -15.53
CA ALA A 152 -4.59 10.57 -16.87
C ALA A 152 -5.87 9.74 -17.06
N LEU A 153 -5.89 8.50 -16.54
CA LEU A 153 -7.06 7.64 -16.61
C LEU A 153 -8.22 8.15 -15.75
N ASP A 154 -7.93 8.73 -14.58
CA ASP A 154 -8.93 9.28 -13.66
C ASP A 154 -9.65 10.55 -14.23
N GLN A 155 -9.10 11.15 -15.29
CA GLN A 155 -9.81 12.21 -16.05
C GLN A 155 -10.96 11.66 -16.90
N HIS A 156 -11.03 10.35 -17.13
CA HIS A 156 -12.10 9.75 -17.91
C HIS A 156 -13.40 9.70 -17.10
N ALA A 157 -14.52 10.17 -17.66
CA ALA A 157 -15.81 10.29 -16.97
C ALA A 157 -16.39 8.99 -16.39
N ASN A 158 -15.90 7.85 -16.87
CA ASN A 158 -16.34 6.51 -16.46
C ASN A 158 -15.26 5.77 -15.64
N ILE A 159 -14.16 6.40 -15.24
CA ILE A 159 -13.09 5.78 -14.44
C ILE A 159 -12.95 6.54 -13.13
N ASP A 160 -12.99 5.83 -12.02
CA ASP A 160 -12.71 6.34 -10.66
C ASP A 160 -11.55 5.52 -10.07
N ILE A 161 -10.43 6.18 -9.77
CA ILE A 161 -9.24 5.52 -9.22
C ILE A 161 -9.04 5.97 -7.79
N LYS A 162 -8.96 5.00 -6.88
CA LYS A 162 -8.67 5.25 -5.47
C LYS A 162 -7.41 4.54 -5.02
N LEU A 163 -6.64 5.22 -4.17
CA LEU A 163 -5.49 4.62 -3.51
C LEU A 163 -5.91 3.99 -2.19
N TYR A 164 -5.60 2.72 -2.02
CA TYR A 164 -5.68 2.04 -0.75
C TYR A 164 -4.41 2.31 0.06
N ASN A 165 -4.56 2.52 1.36
CA ASN A 165 -3.45 2.67 2.29
C ASN A 165 -2.41 3.73 1.84
N PRO A 166 -2.82 5.00 1.54
CA PRO A 166 -1.93 6.01 0.98
C PRO A 166 -0.80 6.39 1.94
N TYR A 167 0.41 6.63 1.41
CA TYR A 167 1.54 7.14 2.17
C TYR A 167 1.28 8.59 2.61
N ARG A 168 1.50 8.88 3.89
CA ARG A 168 1.39 10.24 4.44
C ARG A 168 2.46 11.17 3.84
N PHE A 169 3.67 10.63 3.66
CA PHE A 169 4.81 11.33 3.07
C PHE A 169 5.29 10.62 1.81
N ARG A 170 4.57 10.79 0.70
CA ARG A 170 4.86 10.10 -0.57
C ARG A 170 6.26 10.39 -1.13
N HIS A 171 6.86 11.55 -0.80
CA HIS A 171 8.24 11.90 -1.19
C HIS A 171 9.29 11.22 -0.30
N TYR A 172 8.98 10.92 0.95
CA TYR A 172 9.87 10.35 1.96
C TYR A 172 9.34 9.01 2.49
N ARG A 173 9.15 8.06 1.59
CA ARG A 173 8.55 6.74 1.91
C ARG A 173 9.28 5.98 3.01
N ALA A 174 10.63 6.06 3.04
CA ALA A 174 11.42 5.42 4.10
C ALA A 174 11.08 5.98 5.48
N MET A 175 10.85 7.29 5.58
CA MET A 175 10.43 7.92 6.83
C MET A 175 9.01 7.52 7.23
N ASP A 176 8.10 7.42 6.26
CA ASP A 176 6.73 6.95 6.49
C ASP A 176 6.70 5.48 6.91
N MET A 177 7.57 4.63 6.36
CA MET A 177 7.72 3.23 6.78
C MET A 177 8.16 3.11 8.24
N VAL A 178 9.13 3.92 8.68
CA VAL A 178 9.62 3.92 10.07
C VAL A 178 8.56 4.44 11.03
N LEU A 179 7.79 5.46 10.62
CA LEU A 179 6.76 6.09 11.46
C LEU A 179 5.43 5.32 11.45
N ASN A 180 5.20 4.49 10.46
CA ASN A 180 3.96 3.74 10.24
C ASN A 180 4.21 2.23 10.14
N LEU A 181 4.72 1.63 11.22
CA LEU A 181 5.01 0.17 11.29
C LEU A 181 3.80 -0.73 10.96
N LYS A 182 2.58 -0.21 11.02
CA LYS A 182 1.35 -0.93 10.64
C LYS A 182 1.25 -1.30 9.15
N ARG A 183 2.12 -0.77 8.29
CA ARG A 183 2.14 -1.08 6.85
C ARG A 183 2.94 -2.32 6.49
N ILE A 184 3.65 -2.91 7.45
CA ILE A 184 4.55 -4.04 7.22
C ILE A 184 3.82 -5.39 7.39
N ASN A 185 2.55 -5.38 7.74
CA ASN A 185 1.72 -6.58 7.88
C ASN A 185 0.93 -6.88 6.61
#